data_f46301a46130f8dd4a11c3d09ca05682
#
_entry.id   f46301a46130f8dd4a11c3d09ca05682
#
_cell.length_a   1.000
_cell.length_b   1.000
_cell.length_c   1.000
_cell.angle_alpha   90.00
_cell.angle_beta   90.00
_cell.angle_gamma   90.00
#
_symmetry.space_group_name_H-M   'P 1'
#
loop_
_entity.id
_entity.type
_entity.pdbx_description
1 polymer ?
#
loop_
_entity_poly.entity_id
_entity_poly.type
_entity_poly.pdbx_seq_one_letter_code
_entity_poly.pdbx_strand_id
1 'polypeptide(L)'
;MGWQERDYASADGYARATGRRPPIIPRGWKVSTILLVINVGMFLIAPPVGGGLFESLIMDAGLVLRGQIWRILTPCFLHWSMNHLLFNMIGLYFFGAALEHKWGRRRFLAVYLIGGVLANVVYVLLYRLGWPAAAGLAAGASGCIYAILGACALLMPHIRVLVFFVLPMNIRTFLALFAAWGIYNVFREGSNAGGDAVHLAGLAFGLGYAYLYGRSSGASGGIRRTVVKVITTKRPASPWRRRMEDADQMNQEVDQILAKINEHGVGSLTAREKRLLAEASQKQRARDEELGRTDRL
;
A
#
# COMPACT_ATOMS: atom_id res chain seq x y z
N MET A 1 -5.79 -32.81 2.06
CA MET A 1 -4.59 -32.29 1.33
C MET A 1 -4.53 -30.79 1.50
N GLY A 2 -3.53 -30.29 2.22
CA GLY A 2 -3.30 -28.85 2.39
C GLY A 2 -2.93 -28.18 1.08
N TRP A 3 -3.14 -26.86 0.96
CA TRP A 3 -2.75 -26.07 -0.23
C TRP A 3 -1.25 -26.16 -0.56
N GLN A 4 -0.42 -26.52 0.43
CA GLN A 4 1.04 -26.74 0.30
C GLN A 4 1.42 -28.01 -0.47
N GLU A 5 0.51 -28.97 -0.60
CA GLU A 5 0.75 -30.23 -1.28
C GLU A 5 0.35 -30.20 -2.76
N ARG A 6 -0.10 -29.06 -3.25
CA ARG A 6 -0.49 -28.92 -4.66
C ARG A 6 0.75 -28.66 -5.52
N ASP A 7 0.88 -29.40 -6.64
CA ASP A 7 2.02 -29.31 -7.57
C ASP A 7 2.41 -27.88 -8.01
N TYR A 8 1.45 -26.96 -8.06
CA TYR A 8 1.73 -25.57 -8.42
C TYR A 8 2.36 -24.73 -7.28
N ALA A 9 2.45 -25.25 -6.06
CA ALA A 9 3.14 -24.60 -4.96
C ALA A 9 4.67 -24.66 -5.09
N SER A 10 5.19 -25.60 -5.89
CA SER A 10 6.61 -25.69 -6.25
C SER A 10 6.95 -24.85 -7.49
N ALA A 11 8.20 -24.43 -7.62
CA ALA A 11 8.69 -23.69 -8.79
C ALA A 11 8.50 -24.51 -10.09
N ASP A 12 8.72 -25.81 -10.02
CA ASP A 12 8.57 -26.74 -11.14
C ASP A 12 7.10 -26.99 -11.48
N GLY A 13 6.21 -27.08 -10.49
CA GLY A 13 4.78 -27.17 -10.67
C GLY A 13 4.20 -25.93 -11.36
N TYR A 14 4.68 -24.76 -10.97
CA TYR A 14 4.30 -23.50 -11.62
C TYR A 14 4.75 -23.43 -13.08
N ALA A 15 5.99 -23.84 -13.37
CA ALA A 15 6.54 -23.87 -14.73
C ALA A 15 5.77 -24.84 -15.64
N ARG A 16 5.40 -26.03 -15.15
CA ARG A 16 4.57 -27.01 -15.88
C ARG A 16 3.15 -26.49 -16.14
N ALA A 17 2.53 -25.88 -15.13
CA ALA A 17 1.14 -25.40 -15.24
C ALA A 17 0.99 -24.16 -16.14
N THR A 18 2.02 -23.32 -16.24
CA THR A 18 1.95 -22.02 -16.94
C THR A 18 2.84 -21.92 -18.17
N GLY A 19 3.76 -22.85 -18.40
CA GLY A 19 4.80 -22.78 -19.43
C GLY A 19 5.79 -21.62 -19.23
N ARG A 20 5.78 -20.96 -18.05
CA ARG A 20 6.64 -19.82 -17.74
C ARG A 20 7.56 -20.15 -16.58
N ARG A 21 8.79 -19.67 -16.63
CA ARG A 21 9.68 -19.74 -15.45
C ARG A 21 9.07 -18.95 -14.29
N PRO A 22 9.15 -19.47 -13.05
CA PRO A 22 8.68 -18.73 -11.90
C PRO A 22 9.45 -17.39 -11.82
N PRO A 23 8.79 -16.30 -11.41
CA PRO A 23 9.47 -15.03 -11.26
C PRO A 23 10.57 -15.19 -10.21
N ILE A 24 11.75 -14.61 -10.49
CA ILE A 24 12.92 -14.60 -9.58
C ILE A 24 12.53 -14.08 -8.19
N ILE A 25 11.54 -13.18 -8.13
CA ILE A 25 10.96 -12.68 -6.88
C ILE A 25 9.70 -13.48 -6.57
N PRO A 26 9.61 -14.14 -5.39
CA PRO A 26 8.42 -14.86 -4.98
C PRO A 26 7.17 -13.98 -5.14
N ARG A 27 6.11 -14.53 -5.68
CA ARG A 27 4.85 -13.80 -5.97
C ARG A 27 4.23 -13.11 -4.73
N GLY A 28 4.71 -13.42 -3.52
CA GLY A 28 4.27 -12.86 -2.25
C GLY A 28 4.99 -11.60 -1.79
N TRP A 29 6.21 -11.31 -2.26
CA TRP A 29 6.98 -10.17 -1.73
C TRP A 29 6.53 -8.85 -2.37
N LYS A 30 6.17 -7.88 -1.52
CA LYS A 30 5.88 -6.52 -1.95
C LYS A 30 7.18 -5.82 -2.34
N VAL A 31 7.13 -4.92 -3.33
CA VAL A 31 8.28 -4.10 -3.73
C VAL A 31 8.72 -3.20 -2.57
N SER A 32 7.77 -2.68 -1.78
CA SER A 32 8.06 -1.92 -0.56
C SER A 32 8.89 -2.72 0.44
N THR A 33 8.63 -4.02 0.61
CA THR A 33 9.43 -4.91 1.46
C THR A 33 10.83 -5.14 0.88
N ILE A 34 10.94 -5.32 -0.43
CA ILE A 34 12.24 -5.49 -1.11
C ILE A 34 13.10 -4.23 -0.93
N LEU A 35 12.51 -3.05 -1.16
CA LEU A 35 13.21 -1.78 -0.95
C LEU A 35 13.65 -1.58 0.51
N LEU A 36 12.82 -2.01 1.48
CA LEU A 36 13.18 -1.98 2.88
C LEU A 36 14.42 -2.86 3.15
N VAL A 37 14.43 -4.11 2.64
CA VAL A 37 15.57 -5.02 2.78
C VAL A 37 16.83 -4.44 2.12
N ILE A 38 16.70 -3.84 0.93
CA ILE A 38 17.82 -3.19 0.24
C ILE A 38 18.38 -2.04 1.09
N ASN A 39 17.53 -1.16 1.64
CA ASN A 39 17.99 -0.02 2.46
C ASN A 39 18.70 -0.50 3.74
N VAL A 40 18.15 -1.51 4.43
CA VAL A 40 18.80 -2.10 5.61
C VAL A 40 20.12 -2.77 5.22
N GLY A 41 20.14 -3.53 4.12
CA GLY A 41 21.37 -4.15 3.60
C GLY A 41 22.43 -3.11 3.25
N MET A 42 22.05 -2.03 2.56
CA MET A 42 22.97 -0.93 2.22
C MET A 42 23.54 -0.25 3.46
N PHE A 43 22.76 -0.07 4.51
CA PHE A 43 23.24 0.51 5.77
C PHE A 43 24.29 -0.37 6.45
N LEU A 44 24.17 -1.71 6.32
CA LEU A 44 25.15 -2.66 6.88
C LEU A 44 26.45 -2.74 6.07
N ILE A 45 26.35 -2.72 4.73
CA ILE A 45 27.53 -2.88 3.85
C ILE A 45 28.22 -1.56 3.51
N ALA A 46 27.53 -0.44 3.62
CA ALA A 46 28.08 0.90 3.41
C ALA A 46 27.77 1.79 4.63
N PRO A 47 28.40 1.53 5.79
CA PRO A 47 28.18 2.32 6.99
C PRO A 47 28.71 3.76 6.79
N PRO A 48 28.08 4.78 7.43
CA PRO A 48 28.47 6.18 7.26
C PRO A 48 29.81 6.54 7.87
N VAL A 49 30.39 5.65 8.68
CA VAL A 49 31.69 5.85 9.34
C VAL A 49 32.65 4.76 8.88
N GLY A 50 33.81 5.17 8.35
CA GLY A 50 34.93 4.26 8.07
C GLY A 50 34.84 3.47 6.76
N GLY A 51 33.93 3.80 5.85
CA GLY A 51 33.77 3.05 4.60
C GLY A 51 33.83 3.91 3.33
N GLY A 52 34.87 3.74 2.51
CA GLY A 52 34.97 4.39 1.19
C GLY A 52 33.79 4.11 0.25
N LEU A 53 33.02 3.04 0.51
CA LEU A 53 31.80 2.74 -0.25
C LEU A 53 30.71 3.79 -0.01
N PHE A 54 30.47 4.18 1.25
CA PHE A 54 29.51 5.25 1.57
C PHE A 54 29.89 6.55 0.87
N GLU A 55 31.16 6.96 0.97
CA GLU A 55 31.71 8.17 0.35
C GLU A 55 31.63 8.14 -1.18
N SER A 56 31.80 6.97 -1.80
CA SER A 56 31.70 6.82 -3.25
C SER A 56 30.27 6.87 -3.78
N LEU A 57 29.26 6.63 -2.95
CA LEU A 57 27.84 6.53 -3.31
C LEU A 57 26.98 7.71 -2.83
N ILE A 58 27.43 8.47 -1.81
CA ILE A 58 26.69 9.60 -1.25
C ILE A 58 26.53 10.73 -2.27
N MET A 59 25.45 11.50 -2.13
CA MET A 59 25.25 12.72 -2.90
C MET A 59 26.35 13.73 -2.63
N ASP A 60 27.03 14.12 -3.68
CA ASP A 60 27.93 15.27 -3.78
C ASP A 60 27.62 15.95 -5.12
N ALA A 61 26.99 17.11 -5.06
CA ALA A 61 26.54 17.82 -6.26
C ALA A 61 27.71 18.25 -7.15
N GLY A 62 28.87 18.58 -6.57
CA GLY A 62 30.08 18.94 -7.31
C GLY A 62 30.63 17.74 -8.10
N LEU A 63 30.63 16.55 -7.51
CA LEU A 63 31.06 15.32 -8.19
C LEU A 63 30.05 14.86 -9.24
N VAL A 64 28.75 15.06 -9.03
CA VAL A 64 27.72 14.82 -10.05
C VAL A 64 28.00 15.65 -11.29
N LEU A 65 28.29 16.94 -11.15
CA LEU A 65 28.62 17.83 -12.26
C LEU A 65 29.95 17.49 -12.96
N ARG A 66 30.80 16.71 -12.30
CA ARG A 66 32.04 16.13 -12.89
C ARG A 66 31.84 14.75 -13.53
N GLY A 67 30.55 14.29 -13.66
CA GLY A 67 30.20 13.05 -14.36
C GLY A 67 29.90 11.86 -13.47
N GLN A 68 29.92 11.97 -12.13
CA GLN A 68 29.55 10.89 -11.22
C GLN A 68 28.03 10.79 -11.06
N ILE A 69 27.32 10.51 -12.16
CA ILE A 69 25.85 10.57 -12.26
C ILE A 69 25.12 9.55 -11.37
N TRP A 70 25.77 8.45 -10.98
CA TRP A 70 25.18 7.46 -10.07
C TRP A 70 24.81 8.07 -8.72
N ARG A 71 25.50 9.14 -8.28
CA ARG A 71 25.22 9.88 -7.05
C ARG A 71 23.86 10.60 -7.05
N ILE A 72 23.13 10.58 -8.15
CA ILE A 72 21.72 11.04 -8.19
C ILE A 72 20.79 9.95 -7.67
N LEU A 73 21.11 8.67 -7.87
CA LEU A 73 20.26 7.54 -7.48
C LEU A 73 20.71 6.86 -6.19
N THR A 74 22.01 6.63 -6.03
CA THR A 74 22.57 5.83 -4.93
C THR A 74 22.29 6.39 -3.55
N PRO A 75 22.22 7.73 -3.29
CA PRO A 75 21.91 8.29 -2.00
C PRO A 75 20.53 7.90 -1.47
N CYS A 76 19.59 7.54 -2.37
CA CYS A 76 18.26 7.07 -1.98
C CYS A 76 18.27 5.77 -1.15
N PHE A 77 19.41 5.10 -1.07
CA PHE A 77 19.61 3.85 -0.33
C PHE A 77 20.60 3.98 0.83
N LEU A 78 21.18 5.16 1.04
CA LEU A 78 22.16 5.43 2.08
C LEU A 78 21.53 6.17 3.25
N HIS A 79 22.04 5.96 4.47
CA HIS A 79 21.53 6.63 5.67
C HIS A 79 22.68 7.04 6.60
N TRP A 80 22.59 8.25 7.16
CA TRP A 80 23.60 8.80 8.06
C TRP A 80 23.64 8.17 9.44
N SER A 81 22.53 7.62 9.91
CA SER A 81 22.41 7.06 11.25
C SER A 81 21.31 6.02 11.33
N MET A 82 21.33 5.21 12.39
CA MET A 82 20.28 4.22 12.66
C MET A 82 18.90 4.88 12.80
N ASN A 83 18.80 6.02 13.49
CA ASN A 83 17.53 6.73 13.63
C ASN A 83 17.01 7.21 12.26
N HIS A 84 17.90 7.73 11.41
CA HIS A 84 17.56 8.17 10.06
C HIS A 84 17.03 7.00 9.23
N LEU A 85 17.72 5.85 9.26
CA LEU A 85 17.23 4.62 8.62
C LEU A 85 15.87 4.21 9.17
N LEU A 86 15.73 4.14 10.51
CA LEU A 86 14.51 3.67 11.18
C LEU A 86 13.28 4.48 10.75
N PHE A 87 13.34 5.81 10.81
CA PHE A 87 12.20 6.66 10.42
C PHE A 87 11.87 6.54 8.93
N ASN A 88 12.88 6.41 8.05
CA ASN A 88 12.65 6.14 6.64
C ASN A 88 11.97 4.77 6.43
N MET A 89 12.42 3.74 7.12
CA MET A 89 11.85 2.38 6.98
C MET A 89 10.43 2.31 7.54
N ILE A 90 10.11 3.02 8.62
CA ILE A 90 8.74 3.17 9.13
C ILE A 90 7.85 3.82 8.06
N GLY A 91 8.29 4.92 7.46
CA GLY A 91 7.58 5.58 6.37
C GLY A 91 7.35 4.66 5.17
N LEU A 92 8.39 3.95 4.73
CA LEU A 92 8.33 3.00 3.61
C LEU A 92 7.41 1.81 3.92
N TYR A 93 7.46 1.27 5.13
CA TYR A 93 6.64 0.14 5.55
C TYR A 93 5.14 0.46 5.51
N PHE A 94 4.73 1.57 6.13
CA PHE A 94 3.33 1.93 6.20
C PHE A 94 2.80 2.55 4.91
N PHE A 95 3.42 3.62 4.45
CA PHE A 95 2.92 4.39 3.29
C PHE A 95 3.31 3.74 1.96
N GLY A 96 4.49 3.14 1.89
CA GLY A 96 4.93 2.40 0.71
C GLY A 96 4.03 1.20 0.44
N ALA A 97 3.75 0.39 1.47
CA ALA A 97 2.85 -0.76 1.34
C ALA A 97 1.41 -0.35 0.98
N ALA A 98 0.90 0.77 1.54
CA ALA A 98 -0.42 1.29 1.22
C ALA A 98 -0.51 1.78 -0.23
N LEU A 99 0.49 2.53 -0.70
CA LEU A 99 0.54 3.03 -2.07
C LEU A 99 0.73 1.90 -3.09
N GLU A 100 1.60 0.92 -2.78
CA GLU A 100 1.80 -0.27 -3.62
C GLU A 100 0.52 -1.09 -3.76
N HIS A 101 -0.24 -1.23 -2.68
CA HIS A 101 -1.55 -1.89 -2.72
C HIS A 101 -2.53 -1.15 -3.62
N LYS A 102 -2.55 0.18 -3.58
CA LYS A 102 -3.47 1.03 -4.36
C LYS A 102 -3.11 1.12 -5.85
N TRP A 103 -1.84 1.28 -6.17
CA TRP A 103 -1.37 1.55 -7.54
C TRP A 103 -0.69 0.37 -8.22
N GLY A 104 -0.36 -0.68 -7.46
CA GLY A 104 0.41 -1.82 -7.92
C GLY A 104 1.93 -1.54 -7.97
N ARG A 105 2.68 -2.64 -8.11
CA ARG A 105 4.14 -2.67 -8.00
C ARG A 105 4.88 -1.68 -8.92
N ARG A 106 4.49 -1.64 -10.20
CA ARG A 106 5.21 -0.84 -11.20
C ARG A 106 5.09 0.66 -10.94
N ARG A 107 3.87 1.15 -10.65
CA ARG A 107 3.65 2.57 -10.38
C ARG A 107 4.25 3.01 -9.06
N PHE A 108 4.12 2.17 -8.04
CA PHE A 108 4.77 2.40 -6.74
C PHE A 108 6.29 2.56 -6.90
N LEU A 109 6.96 1.60 -7.58
CA LEU A 109 8.40 1.65 -7.82
C LEU A 109 8.80 2.88 -8.63
N ALA A 110 8.03 3.24 -9.65
CA ALA A 110 8.27 4.45 -10.45
C ALA A 110 8.21 5.71 -9.58
N VAL A 111 7.20 5.86 -8.73
CA VAL A 111 7.07 7.03 -7.84
C VAL A 111 8.23 7.08 -6.84
N TYR A 112 8.61 5.95 -6.27
CA TYR A 112 9.74 5.87 -5.34
C TYR A 112 11.04 6.33 -6.03
N LEU A 113 11.43 5.68 -7.14
CA LEU A 113 12.71 5.94 -7.80
C LEU A 113 12.75 7.31 -8.49
N ILE A 114 11.73 7.64 -9.29
CA ILE A 114 11.69 8.92 -10.02
C ILE A 114 11.59 10.08 -9.02
N GLY A 115 10.77 9.92 -7.95
CA GLY A 115 10.65 10.94 -6.92
C GLY A 115 11.97 11.22 -6.22
N GLY A 116 12.72 10.19 -5.84
CA GLY A 116 14.05 10.34 -5.24
C GLY A 116 15.07 10.95 -6.21
N VAL A 117 15.11 10.46 -7.44
CA VAL A 117 16.01 10.99 -8.49
C VAL A 117 15.71 12.48 -8.74
N LEU A 118 14.45 12.86 -8.93
CA LEU A 118 14.09 14.27 -9.18
C LEU A 118 14.38 15.16 -7.98
N ALA A 119 14.16 14.67 -6.75
CA ALA A 119 14.52 15.40 -5.55
C ALA A 119 16.04 15.66 -5.48
N ASN A 120 16.84 14.67 -5.82
CA ASN A 120 18.31 14.80 -5.89
C ASN A 120 18.77 15.69 -7.07
N VAL A 121 18.08 15.66 -8.20
CA VAL A 121 18.34 16.59 -9.32
C VAL A 121 18.07 18.05 -8.87
N VAL A 122 16.99 18.29 -8.13
CA VAL A 122 16.75 19.65 -7.56
C VAL A 122 17.90 20.06 -6.66
N TYR A 123 18.42 19.17 -5.82
CA TYR A 123 19.60 19.47 -4.99
C TYR A 123 20.82 19.89 -5.83
N VAL A 124 21.13 19.15 -6.91
CA VAL A 124 22.23 19.50 -7.83
C VAL A 124 22.00 20.84 -8.53
N LEU A 125 20.74 21.13 -8.93
CA LEU A 125 20.40 22.42 -9.53
C LEU A 125 20.57 23.57 -8.56
N LEU A 126 20.17 23.43 -7.30
CA LEU A 126 20.37 24.42 -6.26
C LEU A 126 21.86 24.69 -6.00
N TYR A 127 22.68 23.63 -5.97
CA TYR A 127 24.14 23.76 -5.89
C TYR A 127 24.69 24.53 -7.09
N ARG A 128 24.24 24.22 -8.32
CA ARG A 128 24.68 24.89 -9.56
C ARG A 128 24.31 26.38 -9.58
N LEU A 129 23.21 26.72 -8.90
CA LEU A 129 22.76 28.12 -8.73
C LEU A 129 23.50 28.83 -7.60
N GLY A 130 24.47 28.18 -6.95
CA GLY A 130 25.26 28.79 -5.88
C GLY A 130 24.60 28.84 -4.51
N TRP A 131 23.54 28.02 -4.28
CA TRP A 131 22.88 27.99 -2.99
C TRP A 131 23.72 27.24 -1.94
N PRO A 132 24.16 27.92 -0.84
CA PRO A 132 25.16 27.34 0.08
C PRO A 132 24.68 26.05 0.75
N ALA A 133 23.41 25.93 1.09
CA ALA A 133 22.87 24.76 1.77
C ALA A 133 22.89 23.49 0.90
N ALA A 134 23.08 23.59 -0.43
CA ALA A 134 23.26 22.46 -1.34
C ALA A 134 24.74 22.10 -1.57
N ALA A 135 25.69 22.80 -0.95
CA ALA A 135 27.12 22.50 -1.07
C ALA A 135 27.57 21.34 -0.17
N GLY A 136 26.72 20.86 0.72
CA GLY A 136 26.99 19.71 1.59
C GLY A 136 26.80 18.35 0.91
N LEU A 137 26.96 17.32 1.72
CA LEU A 137 26.65 15.94 1.32
C LEU A 137 25.22 15.59 1.72
N ALA A 138 24.51 14.81 0.90
CA ALA A 138 23.16 14.36 1.22
C ALA A 138 22.99 12.84 1.03
N ALA A 139 22.24 12.21 1.92
CA ALA A 139 21.87 10.81 1.84
C ALA A 139 20.52 10.58 2.52
N GLY A 140 19.76 9.64 2.03
CA GLY A 140 18.50 9.18 2.62
C GLY A 140 17.45 8.81 1.58
N ALA A 141 16.65 7.81 1.92
CA ALA A 141 15.46 7.46 1.15
C ALA A 141 14.34 8.52 1.27
N SER A 142 14.55 9.56 2.07
CA SER A 142 13.50 10.51 2.45
C SER A 142 12.87 11.24 1.26
N GLY A 143 13.64 11.66 0.26
CA GLY A 143 13.09 12.21 -0.99
C GLY A 143 12.09 11.28 -1.68
N CYS A 144 12.41 9.98 -1.76
CA CYS A 144 11.53 8.95 -2.27
C CYS A 144 10.27 8.80 -1.39
N ILE A 145 10.44 8.82 -0.06
CA ILE A 145 9.34 8.67 0.90
C ILE A 145 8.41 9.87 0.87
N TYR A 146 8.95 11.07 0.74
CA TYR A 146 8.12 12.28 0.57
C TYR A 146 7.33 12.26 -0.73
N ALA A 147 7.86 11.68 -1.81
CA ALA A 147 7.08 11.43 -3.02
C ALA A 147 5.93 10.44 -2.77
N ILE A 148 6.16 9.37 -2.02
CA ILE A 148 5.09 8.44 -1.60
C ILE A 148 4.05 9.17 -0.73
N LEU A 149 4.48 9.93 0.27
CA LEU A 149 3.59 10.67 1.18
C LEU A 149 2.74 11.70 0.42
N GLY A 150 3.32 12.43 -0.53
CA GLY A 150 2.60 13.34 -1.41
C GLY A 150 1.51 12.65 -2.21
N ALA A 151 1.81 11.49 -2.81
CA ALA A 151 0.84 10.67 -3.50
C ALA A 151 -0.27 10.17 -2.55
N CYS A 152 0.10 9.69 -1.35
CA CYS A 152 -0.86 9.23 -0.35
C CYS A 152 -1.80 10.35 0.11
N ALA A 153 -1.33 11.58 0.27
CA ALA A 153 -2.15 12.72 0.71
C ALA A 153 -3.30 13.04 -0.24
N LEU A 154 -3.10 12.83 -1.55
CA LEU A 154 -4.16 13.01 -2.54
C LEU A 154 -5.07 11.79 -2.70
N LEU A 155 -4.48 10.59 -2.68
CA LEU A 155 -5.19 9.35 -3.01
C LEU A 155 -5.89 8.72 -1.81
N MET A 156 -5.37 8.96 -0.62
CA MET A 156 -5.81 8.34 0.64
C MET A 156 -5.88 9.38 1.77
N PRO A 157 -6.70 10.44 1.62
CA PRO A 157 -6.74 11.55 2.57
C PRO A 157 -7.19 11.16 3.99
N HIS A 158 -7.80 9.99 4.13
CA HIS A 158 -8.30 9.49 5.42
C HIS A 158 -7.21 8.85 6.29
N ILE A 159 -6.01 8.65 5.75
CA ILE A 159 -4.90 8.10 6.54
C ILE A 159 -4.57 9.07 7.68
N ARG A 160 -4.48 8.54 8.88
CA ARG A 160 -3.97 9.26 10.05
C ARG A 160 -2.54 8.85 10.33
N VAL A 161 -1.68 9.84 10.51
CA VAL A 161 -0.28 9.67 10.93
C VAL A 161 -0.22 9.84 12.43
N LEU A 162 0.38 8.89 13.13
CA LEU A 162 0.64 9.04 14.56
C LEU A 162 1.96 9.79 14.75
N VAL A 163 1.86 11.09 14.94
CA VAL A 163 3.03 11.94 15.21
C VAL A 163 3.56 11.59 16.60
N PHE A 164 4.86 11.30 16.69
CA PHE A 164 5.52 10.80 17.90
C PHE A 164 4.82 9.56 18.51
N PHE A 165 4.13 8.75 17.69
CA PHE A 165 3.36 7.56 18.09
C PHE A 165 2.20 7.85 19.06
N VAL A 166 1.87 9.10 19.33
CA VAL A 166 0.85 9.52 20.30
C VAL A 166 -0.25 10.35 19.65
N LEU A 167 0.10 11.34 18.83
CA LEU A 167 -0.87 12.31 18.30
C LEU A 167 -1.40 11.89 16.92
N PRO A 168 -2.65 11.44 16.80
CA PRO A 168 -3.24 11.12 15.50
C PRO A 168 -3.53 12.40 14.71
N MET A 169 -2.84 12.60 13.61
CA MET A 169 -2.98 13.74 12.71
C MET A 169 -3.37 13.28 11.31
N ASN A 170 -4.21 14.04 10.61
CA ASN A 170 -4.51 13.78 9.20
C ASN A 170 -3.23 13.94 8.36
N ILE A 171 -3.00 13.03 7.41
CA ILE A 171 -1.80 13.06 6.55
C ILE A 171 -1.62 14.40 5.83
N ARG A 172 -2.69 15.05 5.40
CA ARG A 172 -2.62 16.37 4.73
C ARG A 172 -2.16 17.47 5.67
N THR A 173 -2.70 17.50 6.89
CA THR A 173 -2.29 18.45 7.93
C THR A 173 -0.84 18.23 8.32
N PHE A 174 -0.45 16.97 8.53
CA PHE A 174 0.94 16.60 8.81
C PHE A 174 1.90 17.11 7.73
N LEU A 175 1.60 16.84 6.46
CA LEU A 175 2.45 17.26 5.34
C LEU A 175 2.43 18.77 5.11
N ALA A 176 1.30 19.44 5.36
CA ALA A 176 1.24 20.92 5.27
C ALA A 176 2.13 21.59 6.34
N LEU A 177 2.09 21.12 7.58
CA LEU A 177 2.96 21.61 8.65
C LEU A 177 4.43 21.29 8.36
N PHE A 178 4.71 20.09 7.88
CA PHE A 178 6.06 19.68 7.53
C PHE A 178 6.62 20.49 6.34
N ALA A 179 5.79 20.74 5.32
CA ALA A 179 6.17 21.59 4.19
C ALA A 179 6.41 23.04 4.63
N ALA A 180 5.56 23.59 5.49
CA ALA A 180 5.74 24.94 6.03
C ALA A 180 7.05 25.06 6.83
N TRP A 181 7.36 24.05 7.66
CA TRP A 181 8.63 23.98 8.38
C TRP A 181 9.83 23.87 7.44
N GLY A 182 9.77 22.99 6.43
CA GLY A 182 10.82 22.82 5.43
C GLY A 182 11.06 24.10 4.62
N ILE A 183 9.99 24.77 4.18
CA ILE A 183 10.06 26.07 3.51
C ILE A 183 10.75 27.10 4.42
N TYR A 184 10.33 27.20 5.68
CA TYR A 184 10.95 28.10 6.66
C TYR A 184 12.45 27.84 6.82
N ASN A 185 12.86 26.55 6.97
CA ASN A 185 14.28 26.18 7.07
C ASN A 185 15.08 26.51 5.82
N VAL A 186 14.51 26.28 4.64
CA VAL A 186 15.13 26.62 3.34
C VAL A 186 15.40 28.13 3.27
N PHE A 187 14.43 28.99 3.63
CA PHE A 187 14.61 30.45 3.62
C PHE A 187 15.57 30.96 4.69
N ARG A 188 15.67 30.27 5.82
CA ARG A 188 16.56 30.63 6.91
C ARG A 188 17.97 30.02 6.77
N GLU A 189 18.21 29.24 5.73
CA GLU A 189 19.44 28.46 5.55
C GLU A 189 19.81 27.64 6.80
N GLY A 190 18.77 27.04 7.41
CA GLY A 190 18.94 26.21 8.61
C GLY A 190 19.86 25.02 8.36
N SER A 191 20.27 24.35 9.42
CA SER A 191 21.27 23.27 9.39
C SER A 191 20.93 22.09 8.46
N ASN A 192 19.65 21.88 8.13
CA ASN A 192 19.18 20.83 7.22
C ASN A 192 18.50 21.40 5.95
N ALA A 193 18.70 22.67 5.62
CA ALA A 193 17.99 23.33 4.53
C ALA A 193 18.12 22.56 3.19
N GLY A 194 19.29 21.99 2.89
CA GLY A 194 19.51 21.15 1.71
C GLY A 194 18.65 19.88 1.72
N GLY A 195 18.56 19.19 2.86
CA GLY A 195 17.69 18.04 3.04
C GLY A 195 16.21 18.40 2.92
N ASP A 196 15.80 19.55 3.50
CA ASP A 196 14.42 20.02 3.43
C ASP A 196 14.00 20.39 1.99
N ALA A 197 14.92 20.94 1.19
CA ALA A 197 14.68 21.17 -0.24
C ALA A 197 14.44 19.86 -1.01
N VAL A 198 15.21 18.80 -0.71
CA VAL A 198 15.01 17.45 -1.28
C VAL A 198 13.64 16.88 -0.86
N HIS A 199 13.25 17.05 0.40
CA HIS A 199 11.93 16.62 0.90
C HIS A 199 10.79 17.34 0.19
N LEU A 200 10.87 18.65 0.06
CA LEU A 200 9.86 19.46 -0.64
C LEU A 200 9.76 19.10 -2.12
N ALA A 201 10.89 18.86 -2.79
CA ALA A 201 10.91 18.44 -4.17
C ALA A 201 10.25 17.06 -4.36
N GLY A 202 10.58 16.09 -3.50
CA GLY A 202 9.94 14.77 -3.48
C GLY A 202 8.43 14.89 -3.24
N LEU A 203 8.02 15.67 -2.25
CA LEU A 203 6.60 15.92 -1.94
C LEU A 203 5.86 16.52 -3.12
N ALA A 204 6.41 17.57 -3.75
CA ALA A 204 5.82 18.22 -4.91
C ALA A 204 5.67 17.26 -6.09
N PHE A 205 6.69 16.43 -6.36
CA PHE A 205 6.60 15.39 -7.39
C PHE A 205 5.48 14.40 -7.08
N GLY A 206 5.41 13.88 -5.85
CA GLY A 206 4.39 12.91 -5.46
C GLY A 206 2.96 13.44 -5.57
N LEU A 207 2.75 14.69 -5.14
CA LEU A 207 1.48 15.40 -5.31
C LEU A 207 1.14 15.58 -6.80
N GLY A 208 2.07 16.09 -7.60
CA GLY A 208 1.89 16.31 -9.05
C GLY A 208 1.59 15.00 -9.78
N TYR A 209 2.36 13.96 -9.52
CA TYR A 209 2.15 12.65 -10.12
C TYR A 209 0.76 12.08 -9.78
N ALA A 210 0.37 12.14 -8.50
CA ALA A 210 -0.94 11.66 -8.07
C ALA A 210 -2.09 12.50 -8.65
N TYR A 211 -1.92 13.80 -8.80
CA TYR A 211 -2.90 14.68 -9.43
C TYR A 211 -3.10 14.33 -10.90
N LEU A 212 -2.03 14.15 -11.66
CA LEU A 212 -2.08 13.80 -13.09
C LEU A 212 -2.65 12.39 -13.31
N TYR A 213 -2.16 11.41 -12.57
CA TYR A 213 -2.62 10.01 -12.70
C TYR A 213 -3.97 9.74 -12.05
N GLY A 214 -4.32 10.42 -10.97
CA GLY A 214 -5.65 10.33 -10.36
C GLY A 214 -6.74 10.82 -11.31
N ARG A 215 -6.47 11.86 -12.09
CA ARG A 215 -7.38 12.36 -13.13
C ARG A 215 -7.47 11.42 -14.32
N SER A 216 -6.35 10.86 -14.79
CA SER A 216 -6.36 9.95 -15.94
C SER A 216 -7.02 8.61 -15.62
N SER A 217 -6.90 8.11 -14.40
CA SER A 217 -7.62 6.90 -13.95
C SER A 217 -9.14 7.14 -13.83
N GLY A 218 -9.55 8.37 -13.53
CA GLY A 218 -10.95 8.79 -13.58
C GLY A 218 -11.47 8.99 -15.00
N ALA A 219 -10.62 9.50 -15.90
CA ALA A 219 -10.97 9.72 -17.31
C ALA A 219 -11.00 8.43 -18.14
N SER A 220 -10.10 7.46 -17.86
CA SER A 220 -10.17 6.15 -18.52
C SER A 220 -11.29 5.25 -17.96
N GLY A 221 -11.82 5.55 -16.76
CA GLY A 221 -13.07 4.99 -16.27
C GLY A 221 -14.30 5.66 -16.89
N GLY A 222 -14.17 6.89 -17.41
CA GLY A 222 -15.26 7.68 -18.02
C GLY A 222 -15.47 7.45 -19.51
N ILE A 223 -14.42 7.11 -20.25
CA ILE A 223 -14.51 6.96 -21.72
C ILE A 223 -14.81 5.52 -22.16
N ARG A 224 -14.74 4.54 -21.29
CA ARG A 224 -15.33 3.21 -21.48
C ARG A 224 -16.67 3.04 -20.77
N ARG A 225 -17.41 4.10 -20.54
CA ARG A 225 -18.87 4.08 -20.63
C ARG A 225 -19.32 4.21 -22.09
N THR A 226 -18.64 3.56 -22.99
CA THR A 226 -19.35 2.92 -24.10
C THR A 226 -20.40 2.09 -23.40
N VAL A 227 -21.65 2.35 -23.73
CA VAL A 227 -22.81 1.54 -23.48
C VAL A 227 -22.49 0.08 -23.92
N VAL A 228 -21.63 -0.60 -23.18
CA VAL A 228 -21.84 -1.99 -22.89
C VAL A 228 -23.05 -1.90 -21.98
N LYS A 229 -24.23 -1.97 -22.54
CA LYS A 229 -25.39 -2.58 -21.94
C LYS A 229 -24.79 -3.79 -21.26
N VAL A 230 -24.40 -3.64 -20.00
CA VAL A 230 -24.01 -4.75 -19.17
C VAL A 230 -25.29 -5.54 -19.10
N ILE A 231 -25.42 -6.46 -20.03
CA ILE A 231 -26.05 -7.71 -19.71
C ILE A 231 -25.21 -8.13 -18.52
N THR A 232 -25.65 -7.77 -17.34
CA THR A 232 -25.24 -8.39 -16.09
C THR A 232 -25.72 -9.83 -16.25
N THR A 233 -24.94 -10.62 -16.95
CA THR A 233 -24.86 -12.02 -16.62
C THR A 233 -24.31 -11.96 -15.20
N LYS A 234 -25.24 -11.94 -14.22
CA LYS A 234 -24.95 -12.28 -12.83
C LYS A 234 -24.08 -13.52 -12.96
N ARG A 235 -22.77 -13.41 -12.69
CA ARG A 235 -21.97 -14.62 -12.50
C ARG A 235 -22.78 -15.45 -11.53
N PRO A 236 -23.17 -16.67 -11.89
CA PRO A 236 -23.97 -17.49 -11.00
C PRO A 236 -23.22 -17.51 -9.67
N ALA A 237 -23.87 -17.05 -8.61
CA ALA A 237 -23.28 -17.06 -7.28
C ALA A 237 -22.76 -18.47 -7.04
N SER A 238 -21.55 -18.57 -6.46
CA SER A 238 -20.96 -19.88 -6.18
C SER A 238 -21.97 -20.72 -5.38
N PRO A 239 -22.04 -22.04 -5.58
CA PRO A 239 -23.08 -22.89 -4.95
C PRO A 239 -23.18 -22.71 -3.43
N TRP A 240 -22.04 -22.39 -2.76
CA TRP A 240 -22.01 -22.15 -1.32
C TRP A 240 -22.63 -20.79 -0.95
N ARG A 241 -22.45 -19.76 -1.77
CA ARG A 241 -22.99 -18.41 -1.54
C ARG A 241 -24.52 -18.39 -1.71
N ARG A 242 -25.05 -19.13 -2.69
CA ARG A 242 -26.50 -19.34 -2.83
C ARG A 242 -27.06 -20.04 -1.61
N ARG A 243 -26.41 -21.11 -1.12
CA ARG A 243 -26.86 -21.83 0.08
C ARG A 243 -26.87 -20.94 1.33
N MET A 244 -25.90 -20.01 1.46
CA MET A 244 -25.92 -19.05 2.59
C MET A 244 -27.02 -18.01 2.43
N GLU A 245 -27.21 -17.44 1.25
CA GLU A 245 -28.28 -16.48 0.97
C GLU A 245 -29.68 -17.12 1.18
N ASP A 246 -29.87 -18.36 0.74
CA ASP A 246 -31.11 -19.14 0.94
C ASP A 246 -31.34 -19.46 2.44
N ALA A 247 -30.28 -19.76 3.19
CA ALA A 247 -30.35 -20.02 4.63
C ALA A 247 -30.70 -18.75 5.42
N ASP A 248 -30.10 -17.62 5.06
CA ASP A 248 -30.36 -16.32 5.70
C ASP A 248 -31.80 -15.86 5.43
N GLN A 249 -32.30 -16.03 4.21
CA GLN A 249 -33.70 -15.75 3.88
C GLN A 249 -34.67 -16.62 4.69
N MET A 250 -34.39 -17.92 4.76
CA MET A 250 -35.22 -18.84 5.56
C MET A 250 -35.23 -18.46 7.04
N ASN A 251 -34.09 -18.09 7.63
CA ASN A 251 -34.02 -17.67 9.01
C ASN A 251 -34.83 -16.39 9.26
N GLN A 252 -34.77 -15.40 8.35
CA GLN A 252 -35.57 -14.19 8.46
C GLN A 252 -37.07 -14.46 8.38
N GLU A 253 -37.52 -15.37 7.50
CA GLU A 253 -38.93 -15.77 7.41
C GLU A 253 -39.38 -16.50 8.70
N VAL A 254 -38.54 -17.38 9.25
CA VAL A 254 -38.81 -18.07 10.52
C VAL A 254 -38.92 -17.07 11.66
N ASP A 255 -38.05 -16.09 11.77
CA ASP A 255 -38.10 -15.06 12.82
C ASP A 255 -39.39 -14.23 12.76
N GLN A 256 -39.84 -13.87 11.54
CA GLN A 256 -41.09 -13.17 11.33
C GLN A 256 -42.30 -14.02 11.78
N ILE A 257 -42.29 -15.33 11.50
CA ILE A 257 -43.33 -16.24 11.88
C ILE A 257 -43.34 -16.43 13.41
N LEU A 258 -42.18 -16.52 14.05
CA LEU A 258 -42.08 -16.60 15.53
C LEU A 258 -42.55 -15.33 16.21
N ALA A 259 -42.25 -14.16 15.65
CA ALA A 259 -42.80 -12.88 16.14
C ALA A 259 -44.33 -12.85 16.06
N LYS A 260 -44.90 -13.30 14.94
CA LYS A 260 -46.37 -13.41 14.76
C LYS A 260 -47.01 -14.38 15.73
N ILE A 261 -46.36 -15.51 16.03
CA ILE A 261 -46.83 -16.47 17.05
C ILE A 261 -46.88 -15.81 18.43
N ASN A 262 -45.86 -15.02 18.76
CA ASN A 262 -45.73 -14.34 20.05
C ASN A 262 -46.84 -13.29 20.24
N GLU A 263 -47.21 -12.58 19.17
CA GLU A 263 -48.23 -11.54 19.21
C GLU A 263 -49.70 -12.07 19.12
N HIS A 264 -49.90 -13.07 18.25
CA HIS A 264 -51.28 -13.46 17.85
C HIS A 264 -51.56 -14.96 18.08
N GLY A 265 -50.63 -15.70 18.69
CA GLY A 265 -50.79 -17.13 19.00
C GLY A 265 -50.63 -18.04 17.79
N VAL A 266 -50.40 -19.33 18.03
CA VAL A 266 -50.18 -20.37 17.02
C VAL A 266 -51.34 -20.53 16.03
N GLY A 267 -52.55 -20.18 16.45
CA GLY A 267 -53.77 -20.26 15.63
C GLY A 267 -53.81 -19.28 14.45
N SER A 268 -52.99 -18.20 14.51
CA SER A 268 -52.90 -17.17 13.47
C SER A 268 -52.09 -17.57 12.25
N LEU A 269 -51.44 -18.73 12.29
CA LEU A 269 -50.55 -19.19 11.21
C LEU A 269 -51.30 -19.75 10.01
N THR A 270 -50.96 -19.28 8.84
CA THR A 270 -51.39 -19.80 7.57
C THR A 270 -50.82 -21.21 7.30
N ALA A 271 -51.42 -21.97 6.40
CA ALA A 271 -50.93 -23.31 6.00
C ALA A 271 -49.50 -23.25 5.42
N ARG A 272 -49.13 -22.14 4.75
CA ARG A 272 -47.80 -21.90 4.21
C ARG A 272 -46.75 -21.70 5.32
N GLU A 273 -47.06 -20.88 6.30
CA GLU A 273 -46.19 -20.58 7.45
C GLU A 273 -45.95 -21.85 8.31
N LYS A 274 -46.98 -22.67 8.51
CA LYS A 274 -46.84 -23.97 9.22
C LYS A 274 -45.89 -24.94 8.45
N ARG A 275 -45.98 -24.99 7.14
CA ARG A 275 -45.06 -25.83 6.31
C ARG A 275 -43.62 -25.34 6.40
N LEU A 276 -43.40 -24.03 6.35
CA LEU A 276 -42.09 -23.42 6.41
C LEU A 276 -41.39 -23.64 7.76
N LEU A 277 -42.13 -23.55 8.88
CA LEU A 277 -41.62 -23.93 10.20
C LEU A 277 -41.25 -25.39 10.29
N ALA A 278 -42.08 -26.30 9.72
CA ALA A 278 -41.79 -27.71 9.73
C ALA A 278 -40.53 -28.04 8.92
N GLU A 279 -40.30 -27.39 7.75
CA GLU A 279 -39.14 -27.58 6.92
C GLU A 279 -37.88 -27.04 7.64
N ALA A 280 -37.93 -25.87 8.24
CA ALA A 280 -36.84 -25.28 9.03
C ALA A 280 -36.45 -26.18 10.21
N SER A 281 -37.41 -26.73 10.93
CA SER A 281 -37.19 -27.67 12.04
C SER A 281 -36.55 -28.97 11.59
N GLN A 282 -36.93 -29.51 10.44
CA GLN A 282 -36.30 -30.71 9.88
C GLN A 282 -34.85 -30.46 9.48
N LYS A 283 -34.57 -29.31 8.83
CA LYS A 283 -33.21 -28.94 8.45
C LYS A 283 -32.31 -28.73 9.67
N GLN A 284 -32.85 -28.16 10.73
CA GLN A 284 -32.09 -27.97 11.99
C GLN A 284 -31.74 -29.31 12.63
N ARG A 285 -32.71 -30.22 12.77
CA ARG A 285 -32.48 -31.59 13.30
C ARG A 285 -31.42 -32.35 12.50
N ALA A 286 -31.48 -32.29 11.16
CA ALA A 286 -30.50 -32.96 10.29
C ALA A 286 -29.09 -32.39 10.51
N ARG A 287 -28.96 -31.08 10.74
CA ARG A 287 -27.66 -30.46 11.08
C ARG A 287 -27.13 -30.90 12.46
N ASP A 288 -28.01 -30.96 13.45
CA ASP A 288 -27.64 -31.34 14.81
C ASP A 288 -27.20 -32.84 14.83
N GLU A 289 -27.83 -33.69 14.05
CA GLU A 289 -27.42 -35.09 13.86
C GLU A 289 -26.06 -35.22 13.16
N GLU A 290 -25.78 -34.39 12.16
CA GLU A 290 -24.52 -34.36 11.43
C GLU A 290 -23.37 -33.88 12.36
N LEU A 291 -23.59 -32.84 13.15
CA LEU A 291 -22.63 -32.35 14.14
C LEU A 291 -22.38 -33.36 15.27
N GLY A 292 -23.42 -34.03 15.77
CA GLY A 292 -23.29 -35.06 16.80
C GLY A 292 -22.61 -36.36 16.33
N ARG A 293 -22.47 -36.56 15.00
CA ARG A 293 -21.66 -37.64 14.42
C ARG A 293 -20.17 -37.26 14.35
N THR A 294 -19.84 -35.98 14.12
CA THR A 294 -18.48 -35.47 13.99
C THR A 294 -17.75 -35.44 15.35
N ASP A 295 -18.48 -35.24 16.45
CA ASP A 295 -17.90 -35.22 17.81
C ASP A 295 -17.64 -36.63 18.40
N ARG A 296 -18.00 -37.70 17.67
CA ARG A 296 -17.78 -39.10 18.09
C ARG A 296 -16.66 -39.83 17.32
N LEU A 297 -15.91 -39.14 16.45
CA LEU A 297 -14.74 -39.62 15.73
C LEU A 297 -13.48 -38.88 16.22
#